data_8a6d7cf87d5495f8ac19ce31fcea9f2b
#
_entry.id   8a6d7cf87d5495f8ac19ce31fcea9f2b
#
_cell.length_a   1.000
_cell.length_b   1.000
_cell.length_c   1.000
_cell.angle_alpha   90.00
_cell.angle_beta   90.00
_cell.angle_gamma   90.00
#
_symmetry.space_group_name_H-M   'P 1'
#
loop_
_entity.id
_entity.type
_entity.pdbx_description
1 polymer ?
#
loop_
_entity_poly.entity_id
_entity_poly.type
_entity_poly.pdbx_seq_one_letter_code
_entity_poly.pdbx_strand_id
1 'polypeptide(L)'
;MSNPINIVQLVKSLPSRPRGRACIVLTHDYHGQKEWAAELARQTDSEHINLLELFAQDKALSNKIGQFLVPKLFDFLRNQCQTPVLIISGMEFLKATWTGQTNANEQFASFVETWDQSPCLLFVLQYDKTIATREFRRFRQYTFVVDQKETLAL
;
A
#
# COMPACT_ATOMS: atom_id res chain seq x y z
N MET A 1 -25.42 9.40 -3.91
CA MET A 1 -24.13 9.90 -3.41
C MET A 1 -23.58 8.93 -2.38
N SER A 2 -22.35 8.54 -2.56
CA SER A 2 -21.68 7.72 -1.56
C SER A 2 -21.18 8.62 -0.43
N ASN A 3 -21.22 8.11 0.80
CA ASN A 3 -20.65 8.82 1.94
C ASN A 3 -19.12 8.79 1.86
N PRO A 4 -18.44 9.85 2.35
CA PRO A 4 -16.99 9.82 2.42
C PRO A 4 -16.51 8.65 3.27
N ILE A 5 -15.39 8.07 2.88
CA ILE A 5 -14.78 6.94 3.58
C ILE A 5 -13.96 7.47 4.75
N ASN A 6 -14.16 6.91 5.93
CA ASN A 6 -13.31 7.20 7.08
C ASN A 6 -12.07 6.32 7.01
N ILE A 7 -11.01 6.86 6.40
CA ILE A 7 -9.79 6.09 6.18
C ILE A 7 -9.08 5.73 7.50
N VAL A 8 -9.19 6.59 8.52
CA VAL A 8 -8.61 6.30 9.84
C VAL A 8 -9.25 5.04 10.43
N GLN A 9 -10.57 4.94 10.36
CA GLN A 9 -11.27 3.75 10.86
C GLN A 9 -10.94 2.52 10.03
N LEU A 10 -10.81 2.66 8.72
CA LEU A 10 -10.42 1.55 7.86
C LEU A 10 -9.05 0.99 8.28
N VAL A 11 -8.07 1.87 8.47
CA VAL A 11 -6.73 1.46 8.90
C VAL A 11 -6.80 0.75 10.25
N LYS A 12 -7.53 1.33 11.20
CA LYS A 12 -7.65 0.75 12.55
C LYS A 12 -8.37 -0.60 12.54
N SER A 13 -9.16 -0.88 11.52
CA SER A 13 -9.88 -2.15 11.40
C SER A 13 -9.04 -3.25 10.77
N LEU A 14 -7.95 -2.93 10.07
CA LEU A 14 -7.13 -3.93 9.38
C LEU A 14 -6.62 -5.04 10.32
N PRO A 15 -6.08 -4.72 11.51
CA PRO A 15 -5.56 -5.80 12.39
C PRO A 15 -6.62 -6.79 12.86
N SER A 16 -7.91 -6.42 12.81
CA SER A 16 -8.97 -7.34 13.22
C SER A 16 -9.38 -8.31 12.11
N ARG A 17 -8.91 -8.11 10.89
CA ARG A 17 -9.20 -9.02 9.79
C ARG A 17 -8.36 -10.30 9.92
N PRO A 18 -8.96 -11.48 9.82
CA PRO A 18 -8.18 -12.73 9.83
C PRO A 18 -7.40 -12.95 8.53
N ARG A 19 -7.89 -12.38 7.43
CA ARG A 19 -7.29 -12.49 6.09
C ARG A 19 -7.54 -11.18 5.35
N GLY A 20 -6.90 -11.00 4.19
CA GLY A 20 -7.07 -9.79 3.42
C GLY A 20 -6.64 -8.56 4.22
N ARG A 21 -5.50 -8.63 4.84
CA ARG A 21 -5.01 -7.64 5.82
C ARG A 21 -4.17 -6.55 5.16
N ALA A 22 -4.45 -6.24 3.90
CA ALA A 22 -3.79 -5.17 3.18
C ALA A 22 -4.81 -4.37 2.39
N CYS A 23 -4.47 -3.12 2.08
CA CYS A 23 -5.36 -2.20 1.37
C CYS A 23 -4.53 -1.23 0.56
N ILE A 24 -5.12 -0.67 -0.49
CA ILE A 24 -4.47 0.32 -1.36
C ILE A 24 -5.28 1.60 -1.34
N VAL A 25 -4.61 2.75 -1.16
CA VAL A 25 -5.21 4.07 -1.35
C VAL A 25 -4.58 4.69 -2.59
N LEU A 26 -5.40 5.10 -3.55
CA LEU A 26 -4.95 5.71 -4.79
C LEU A 26 -5.02 7.22 -4.66
N THR A 27 -3.92 7.90 -4.95
CA THR A 27 -3.81 9.36 -4.88
C THR A 27 -3.66 9.93 -6.28
N HIS A 28 -4.20 11.14 -6.49
CA HIS A 28 -4.12 11.82 -7.78
C HIS A 28 -3.05 12.91 -7.80
N ASP A 29 -2.56 13.32 -6.62
CA ASP A 29 -1.52 14.31 -6.48
C ASP A 29 -0.29 13.66 -5.84
N TYR A 30 0.74 13.41 -6.65
CA TYR A 30 1.97 12.80 -6.17
C TYR A 30 2.69 13.66 -5.12
N HIS A 31 2.59 14.99 -5.25
CA HIS A 31 3.35 15.88 -4.37
C HIS A 31 2.92 15.78 -2.91
N GLY A 32 1.64 15.55 -2.64
CA GLY A 32 1.15 15.44 -1.27
C GLY A 32 1.12 14.03 -0.71
N GLN A 33 1.55 13.03 -1.48
CA GLN A 33 1.38 11.63 -1.12
C GLN A 33 2.11 11.25 0.17
N LYS A 34 3.38 11.62 0.28
CA LYS A 34 4.20 11.26 1.44
C LYS A 34 3.66 11.90 2.72
N GLU A 35 3.34 13.17 2.65
CA GLU A 35 2.84 13.91 3.80
C GLU A 35 1.49 13.39 4.25
N TRP A 36 0.62 13.05 3.31
CA TRP A 36 -0.68 12.46 3.60
C TRP A 36 -0.51 11.10 4.29
N ALA A 37 0.38 10.27 3.76
CA ALA A 37 0.66 8.95 4.32
C ALA A 37 1.22 9.06 5.74
N ALA A 38 2.13 10.01 5.97
CA ALA A 38 2.71 10.24 7.29
C ALA A 38 1.66 10.71 8.30
N GLU A 39 0.74 11.60 7.89
CA GLU A 39 -0.33 12.06 8.76
C GLU A 39 -1.31 10.94 9.09
N LEU A 40 -1.65 10.11 8.11
CA LEU A 40 -2.49 8.95 8.36
C LEU A 40 -1.84 8.01 9.38
N ALA A 41 -0.55 7.78 9.26
CA ALA A 41 0.19 6.93 10.20
C ALA A 41 0.14 7.52 11.61
N ARG A 42 0.33 8.84 11.72
CA ARG A 42 0.28 9.52 13.01
C ARG A 42 -1.10 9.35 13.67
N GLN A 43 -2.17 9.50 12.90
CA GLN A 43 -3.53 9.42 13.44
C GLN A 43 -3.96 7.99 13.79
N THR A 44 -3.26 6.99 13.29
CA THR A 44 -3.61 5.58 13.50
C THR A 44 -2.58 4.84 14.34
N ASP A 45 -1.59 5.54 14.89
CA ASP A 45 -0.47 4.93 15.63
C ASP A 45 0.23 3.83 14.82
N SER A 46 0.35 4.06 13.52
CA SER A 46 1.02 3.15 12.58
C SER A 46 2.42 3.67 12.25
N GLU A 47 3.26 2.80 11.73
CA GLU A 47 4.53 3.23 11.15
C GLU A 47 4.33 3.60 9.68
N HIS A 48 5.11 4.57 9.23
CA HIS A 48 5.14 4.98 7.83
C HIS A 48 6.55 4.83 7.29
N ILE A 49 6.68 4.21 6.12
CA ILE A 49 7.94 4.21 5.38
C ILE A 49 7.69 4.81 3.99
N ASN A 50 8.64 5.60 3.54
CA ASN A 50 8.70 6.04 2.14
C ASN A 50 9.79 5.23 1.46
N LEU A 51 9.40 4.36 0.53
CA LEU A 51 10.36 3.43 -0.07
C LEU A 51 11.43 4.13 -0.89
N LEU A 52 11.06 5.22 -1.59
CA LEU A 52 12.05 5.96 -2.37
C LEU A 52 13.17 6.48 -1.47
N GLU A 53 12.81 7.08 -0.32
CA GLU A 53 13.82 7.58 0.62
C GLU A 53 14.63 6.44 1.24
N LEU A 54 13.96 5.37 1.62
CA LEU A 54 14.64 4.22 2.23
C LEU A 54 15.68 3.63 1.27
N PHE A 55 15.32 3.43 0.01
CA PHE A 55 16.24 2.89 -0.98
C PHE A 55 17.35 3.88 -1.31
N ALA A 56 17.05 5.18 -1.32
CA ALA A 56 18.07 6.21 -1.60
C ALA A 56 19.14 6.26 -0.51
N GLN A 57 18.77 5.95 0.73
CA GLN A 57 19.67 6.00 1.88
C GLN A 57 20.42 4.69 2.13
N ASP A 58 19.99 3.60 1.53
CA ASP A 58 20.58 2.28 1.73
C ASP A 58 21.16 1.78 0.41
N LYS A 59 22.48 1.81 0.34
CA LYS A 59 23.21 1.46 -0.87
C LYS A 59 22.97 0.01 -1.30
N ALA A 60 22.85 -0.90 -0.33
CA ALA A 60 22.56 -2.29 -0.63
C ALA A 60 21.19 -2.46 -1.27
N LEU A 61 20.18 -1.72 -0.79
CA LEU A 61 18.86 -1.73 -1.40
C LEU A 61 18.87 -1.09 -2.78
N SER A 62 19.54 0.07 -2.94
CA SER A 62 19.66 0.73 -4.24
C SER A 62 20.23 -0.18 -5.30
N ASN A 63 21.24 -0.97 -4.94
CA ASN A 63 21.89 -1.88 -5.88
C ASN A 63 20.99 -3.06 -6.27
N LYS A 64 19.90 -3.30 -5.56
CA LYS A 64 19.02 -4.44 -5.79
C LYS A 64 17.64 -4.02 -6.35
N ILE A 65 17.46 -2.76 -6.76
CA ILE A 65 16.16 -2.28 -7.23
C ILE A 65 15.58 -3.19 -8.30
N GLY A 66 16.38 -3.59 -9.30
CA GLY A 66 15.92 -4.46 -10.38
C GLY A 66 15.52 -5.86 -9.95
N GLN A 67 15.88 -6.27 -8.73
CA GLN A 67 15.53 -7.58 -8.18
C GLN A 67 14.29 -7.54 -7.30
N PHE A 68 13.74 -6.35 -7.02
CA PHE A 68 12.57 -6.20 -6.15
C PHE A 68 11.28 -6.40 -6.95
N LEU A 69 11.04 -7.64 -7.34
CA LEU A 69 9.76 -8.03 -7.92
C LEU A 69 8.71 -8.12 -6.82
N VAL A 70 7.45 -8.31 -7.22
CA VAL A 70 6.32 -8.26 -6.29
C VAL A 70 6.50 -9.19 -5.07
N PRO A 71 6.82 -10.49 -5.24
CA PRO A 71 6.96 -11.35 -4.05
C PRO A 71 8.04 -10.88 -3.09
N LYS A 72 9.16 -10.39 -3.62
CA LYS A 72 10.27 -9.92 -2.79
C LYS A 72 9.91 -8.66 -2.03
N LEU A 73 9.13 -7.76 -2.64
CA LEU A 73 8.64 -6.57 -1.97
C LEU A 73 7.82 -6.95 -0.72
N PHE A 74 6.86 -7.85 -0.87
CA PHE A 74 6.02 -8.25 0.26
C PHE A 74 6.82 -8.96 1.35
N ASP A 75 7.77 -9.80 0.98
CA ASP A 75 8.65 -10.45 1.94
C ASP A 75 9.49 -9.43 2.70
N PHE A 76 10.00 -8.41 2.01
CA PHE A 76 10.76 -7.33 2.62
C PHE A 76 9.89 -6.54 3.62
N LEU A 77 8.66 -6.20 3.23
CA LEU A 77 7.76 -5.40 4.08
C LEU A 77 7.37 -6.12 5.37
N ARG A 78 7.33 -7.44 5.35
CA ARG A 78 6.95 -8.22 6.52
C ARG A 78 7.85 -7.95 7.73
N ASN A 79 9.07 -7.52 7.50
CA ASN A 79 10.07 -7.34 8.56
C ASN A 79 10.40 -5.88 8.85
N GLN A 80 9.58 -4.92 8.37
CA GLN A 80 9.95 -3.50 8.42
C GLN A 80 9.41 -2.73 9.61
N CYS A 81 8.49 -3.28 10.39
CA CYS A 81 7.98 -2.54 11.55
C CYS A 81 7.51 -3.45 12.66
N GLN A 82 7.32 -2.84 13.85
CA GLN A 82 6.83 -3.51 15.04
C GLN A 82 5.37 -3.17 15.34
N THR A 83 4.80 -2.18 14.65
CA THR A 83 3.39 -1.80 14.86
C THR A 83 2.46 -2.74 14.10
N PRO A 84 1.16 -2.79 14.48
CA PRO A 84 0.21 -3.66 13.79
C PRO A 84 -0.02 -3.31 12.32
N VAL A 85 0.19 -2.04 11.94
CA VAL A 85 -0.02 -1.57 10.56
C VAL A 85 1.22 -0.81 10.08
N LEU A 86 1.62 -1.09 8.84
CA LEU A 86 2.68 -0.38 8.14
C LEU A 86 2.05 0.35 6.95
N ILE A 87 2.28 1.66 6.84
CA ILE A 87 1.83 2.48 5.73
C ILE A 87 3.01 2.75 4.82
N ILE A 88 2.85 2.47 3.53
CA ILE A 88 3.94 2.53 2.55
C ILE A 88 3.61 3.58 1.50
N SER A 89 4.54 4.51 1.27
CA SER A 89 4.45 5.48 0.19
C SER A 89 5.73 5.45 -0.64
N GLY A 90 5.73 6.17 -1.77
CA GLY A 90 6.94 6.37 -2.56
C GLY A 90 7.42 5.13 -3.29
N MET A 91 6.52 4.23 -3.71
CA MET A 91 6.95 2.99 -4.39
C MET A 91 6.79 3.03 -5.91
N GLU A 92 6.48 4.18 -6.49
CA GLU A 92 6.28 4.30 -7.94
C GLU A 92 7.53 3.93 -8.73
N PHE A 93 8.72 4.19 -8.18
CA PHE A 93 9.97 3.79 -8.83
C PHE A 93 10.09 2.26 -8.96
N LEU A 94 9.59 1.51 -7.99
CA LEU A 94 9.56 0.05 -8.07
C LEU A 94 8.55 -0.41 -9.11
N LYS A 95 7.36 0.20 -9.14
CA LYS A 95 6.37 -0.12 -10.16
C LYS A 95 6.92 0.13 -11.56
N ALA A 96 7.73 1.17 -11.73
CA ALA A 96 8.35 1.46 -13.01
C ALA A 96 9.32 0.35 -13.44
N THR A 97 9.99 -0.31 -12.50
CA THR A 97 10.88 -1.44 -12.84
C THR A 97 10.10 -2.69 -13.27
N TRP A 98 8.82 -2.75 -12.93
CA TRP A 98 7.95 -3.88 -13.34
C TRP A 98 7.41 -3.71 -14.75
N THR A 99 7.65 -2.58 -15.38
CA THR A 99 7.25 -2.34 -16.78
C THR A 99 7.87 -3.42 -17.66
N GLY A 100 7.06 -4.08 -18.46
CA GLY A 100 7.51 -5.22 -19.24
C GLY A 100 7.36 -6.57 -18.57
N GLN A 101 7.10 -6.57 -17.24
CA GLN A 101 6.74 -7.79 -16.53
C GLN A 101 5.27 -8.09 -16.80
N THR A 102 4.97 -9.24 -17.35
CA THR A 102 3.59 -9.64 -17.62
C THR A 102 2.82 -9.77 -16.29
N ASN A 103 1.70 -9.07 -16.18
CA ASN A 103 0.79 -9.19 -15.05
C ASN A 103 1.35 -8.72 -13.70
N ALA A 104 2.37 -7.84 -13.67
CA ALA A 104 2.94 -7.39 -12.41
C ALA A 104 1.90 -6.67 -11.54
N ASN A 105 1.08 -5.79 -12.12
CA ASN A 105 0.02 -5.10 -11.38
C ASN A 105 -1.03 -6.07 -10.85
N GLU A 106 -1.38 -7.08 -11.64
CA GLU A 106 -2.31 -8.12 -11.19
C GLU A 106 -1.71 -8.95 -10.07
N GLN A 107 -0.44 -9.29 -10.17
CA GLN A 107 0.27 -10.01 -9.10
C GLN A 107 0.31 -9.19 -7.82
N PHE A 108 0.60 -7.89 -7.93
CA PHE A 108 0.59 -7.00 -6.78
C PHE A 108 -0.78 -6.97 -6.10
N ALA A 109 -1.83 -6.77 -6.89
CA ALA A 109 -3.20 -6.73 -6.36
C ALA A 109 -3.59 -8.06 -5.71
N SER A 110 -3.15 -9.18 -6.29
CA SER A 110 -3.43 -10.50 -5.74
C SER A 110 -2.74 -10.69 -4.37
N PHE A 111 -1.50 -10.22 -4.22
CA PHE A 111 -0.80 -10.26 -2.93
C PHE A 111 -1.52 -9.40 -1.89
N VAL A 112 -2.02 -8.22 -2.29
CA VAL A 112 -2.81 -7.38 -1.38
C VAL A 112 -4.05 -8.14 -0.91
N GLU A 113 -4.78 -8.74 -1.84
CA GLU A 113 -6.02 -9.43 -1.53
C GLU A 113 -5.81 -10.63 -0.59
N THR A 114 -4.68 -11.30 -0.70
CA THR A 114 -4.43 -12.53 0.04
C THR A 114 -3.49 -12.36 1.23
N TRP A 115 -3.03 -11.14 1.50
CA TRP A 115 -2.09 -10.90 2.59
C TRP A 115 -2.71 -11.25 3.93
N ASP A 116 -2.12 -12.19 4.65
CA ASP A 116 -2.61 -12.66 5.94
C ASP A 116 -1.54 -12.59 7.05
N GLN A 117 -0.44 -11.90 6.77
CA GLN A 117 0.70 -11.79 7.68
C GLN A 117 0.61 -10.52 8.52
N SER A 118 1.57 -10.37 9.43
CA SER A 118 1.80 -9.13 10.17
C SER A 118 3.08 -8.48 9.66
N PRO A 119 3.13 -7.16 9.58
CA PRO A 119 2.05 -6.20 9.87
C PRO A 119 0.99 -6.19 8.77
N CYS A 120 -0.17 -5.60 9.08
CA CYS A 120 -1.11 -5.23 8.03
C CYS A 120 -0.45 -4.15 7.17
N LEU A 121 -0.77 -4.11 5.87
CA LEU A 121 -0.12 -3.20 4.93
C LEU A 121 -1.13 -2.25 4.32
N LEU A 122 -0.81 -0.96 4.29
CA LEU A 122 -1.56 0.03 3.53
C LEU A 122 -0.63 0.69 2.54
N PHE A 123 -0.90 0.49 1.26
CA PHE A 123 -0.11 1.07 0.18
C PHE A 123 -0.75 2.37 -0.29
N VAL A 124 0.01 3.46 -0.31
CA VAL A 124 -0.43 4.74 -0.85
C VAL A 124 0.25 4.89 -2.22
N LEU A 125 -0.54 4.76 -3.27
CA LEU A 125 -0.04 4.74 -4.65
C LEU A 125 -0.65 5.87 -5.46
N GLN A 126 0.08 6.31 -6.48
CA GLN A 126 -0.50 7.16 -7.51
C GLN A 126 -1.55 6.38 -8.28
N TYR A 127 -2.61 7.07 -8.71
CA TYR A 127 -3.73 6.44 -9.41
C TYR A 127 -3.26 5.54 -10.55
N ASP A 128 -3.81 4.35 -10.61
CA ASP A 128 -3.54 3.35 -11.63
C ASP A 128 -4.88 2.72 -12.01
N LYS A 129 -5.26 2.86 -13.26
CA LYS A 129 -6.56 2.40 -13.74
C LYS A 129 -6.72 0.88 -13.59
N THR A 130 -5.67 0.13 -13.83
CA THR A 130 -5.71 -1.34 -13.73
C THR A 130 -6.06 -1.77 -12.30
N ILE A 131 -5.43 -1.13 -11.32
CA ILE A 131 -5.70 -1.41 -9.90
C ILE A 131 -7.08 -0.90 -9.52
N ALA A 132 -7.44 0.32 -9.96
CA ALA A 132 -8.72 0.95 -9.60
C ALA A 132 -9.93 0.16 -10.09
N THR A 133 -9.81 -0.53 -11.23
CA THR A 133 -10.93 -1.24 -11.85
C THR A 133 -10.91 -2.74 -11.61
N ARG A 134 -9.88 -3.26 -10.93
CA ARG A 134 -9.78 -4.69 -10.63
C ARG A 134 -10.85 -5.10 -9.62
N GLU A 135 -11.52 -6.21 -9.89
CA GLU A 135 -12.46 -6.80 -8.94
C GLU A 135 -11.72 -7.68 -7.94
N PHE A 136 -12.03 -7.47 -6.65
CA PHE A 136 -11.52 -8.28 -5.54
C PHE A 136 -12.64 -9.21 -5.11
N ARG A 137 -12.58 -10.47 -5.51
CA ARG A 137 -13.68 -11.42 -5.37
C ARG A 137 -13.55 -12.36 -4.18
N ARG A 138 -12.33 -12.51 -3.64
CA ARG A 138 -12.04 -13.52 -2.62
C ARG A 138 -12.66 -13.17 -1.28
N PHE A 139 -12.63 -11.88 -0.89
CA PHE A 139 -13.18 -11.40 0.37
C PHE A 139 -14.02 -10.17 0.11
N ARG A 140 -15.22 -10.37 -0.42
CA ARG A 140 -16.07 -9.26 -0.86
C ARG A 140 -16.52 -8.34 0.26
N GLN A 141 -16.48 -8.81 1.50
CA GLN A 141 -16.84 -8.02 2.67
C GLN A 141 -15.79 -6.97 3.02
N TYR A 142 -14.57 -7.07 2.45
CA TYR A 142 -13.49 -6.14 2.75
C TYR A 142 -13.28 -5.14 1.63
N THR A 143 -12.85 -3.93 2.02
CA THR A 143 -12.43 -2.89 1.09
C THR A 143 -10.92 -3.05 0.84
N PHE A 144 -10.53 -3.20 -0.43
CA PHE A 144 -9.12 -3.36 -0.79
C PHE A 144 -8.54 -2.16 -1.53
N VAL A 145 -9.37 -1.35 -2.17
CA VAL A 145 -8.92 -0.16 -2.91
C VAL A 145 -9.83 1.00 -2.58
N VAL A 146 -9.22 2.13 -2.23
CA VAL A 146 -9.93 3.36 -1.88
C VAL A 146 -9.29 4.48 -2.70
N ASP A 147 -10.12 5.37 -3.27
CA ASP A 147 -9.66 6.60 -3.89
C ASP A 147 -9.54 7.67 -2.80
N GLN A 148 -8.36 8.29 -2.67
CA GLN A 148 -8.12 9.30 -1.64
C GLN A 148 -9.13 10.45 -1.70
N LYS A 149 -9.61 10.81 -2.90
CA LYS A 149 -10.61 11.87 -3.05
C LYS A 149 -11.94 11.54 -2.35
N GLU A 150 -12.20 10.26 -2.11
CA GLU A 150 -13.44 9.81 -1.48
C GLU A 150 -13.28 9.65 0.03
N THR A 151 -12.11 9.97 0.58
CA THR A 151 -11.86 9.84 2.02
C THR A 151 -12.15 11.14 2.75
N LEU A 152 -12.48 11.01 4.04
CA LEU A 152 -12.57 12.17 4.92
C LEU A 152 -11.17 12.79 5.06
N ALA A 153 -11.11 14.12 5.21
CA ALA A 153 -9.86 14.83 5.44
C ALA A 153 -9.21 14.35 6.74
N LEU A 154 -7.88 14.34 6.75
CA LEU A 154 -7.11 13.96 7.94
C LEU A 154 -6.93 15.10 8.94
#